data_2bd0a43ef33841601f6e7ca979102545
#
_entry.id   2bd0a43ef33841601f6e7ca979102545
#
_cell.length_a   1.000
_cell.length_b   1.000
_cell.length_c   1.000
_cell.angle_alpha   90.00
_cell.angle_beta   90.00
_cell.angle_gamma   90.00
#
_symmetry.space_group_name_H-M   'P 1'
#
loop_
_entity.id
_entity.type
_entity.pdbx_description
1 polymer ?
#
loop_
_entity_poly.entity_id
_entity_poly.type
_entity_poly.pdbx_seq_one_letter_code
_entity_poly.pdbx_strand_id
1 'polypeptide(L)'
;MNPVIARSTTLLFIALSLTSIGCNRPKPAKSAPSSQAPAANKEAPAEQSKSVAAPQDLQKAIAALVQAVETLDIPKALAGYAEDYRSGTGRSKDGVREALTKLQEGHVNIKVEKTEIEEATADKAKLKTQLRLRYKDTFRDMAEGEVIVTDTLRHFLRKEDEQWRIYTDERLATYREGRFGEQSPNIQLDVPARLPEEDEYPITVSVQHEADKNYQVMVGNYPEDPQFLPPPDVVTELPETGTLTANLSRNPSGRSEMVRITVIVEDQEGNFVGATTVSKFVPGLRQGKETEDSDEDETVI
;
A
#
# COMPACT_ATOMS: atom_id res chain seq x y z
N MET A 1 -41.76 5.84 -22.39
CA MET A 1 -41.11 4.96 -21.39
C MET A 1 -39.78 4.53 -21.97
N ASN A 2 -38.70 5.26 -21.65
CA ASN A 2 -37.33 4.89 -22.03
C ASN A 2 -36.64 4.22 -20.85
N PRO A 3 -36.01 3.08 -21.00
CA PRO A 3 -35.24 2.47 -19.93
C PRO A 3 -33.92 3.29 -19.75
N VAL A 4 -33.78 3.95 -18.62
CA VAL A 4 -32.54 4.52 -18.16
C VAL A 4 -31.62 3.35 -17.81
N ILE A 5 -30.64 3.12 -18.64
CA ILE A 5 -29.54 2.17 -18.36
C ILE A 5 -28.68 2.83 -17.29
N ALA A 6 -28.88 2.42 -16.04
CA ALA A 6 -27.98 2.75 -14.94
C ALA A 6 -26.62 2.12 -15.24
N ARG A 7 -25.67 2.94 -15.70
CA ARG A 7 -24.27 2.57 -15.77
C ARG A 7 -23.71 2.65 -14.35
N SER A 8 -23.75 1.53 -13.66
CA SER A 8 -23.01 1.32 -12.41
C SER A 8 -21.51 1.39 -12.73
N THR A 9 -20.93 2.58 -12.59
CA THR A 9 -19.49 2.78 -12.71
C THR A 9 -18.86 2.38 -11.38
N THR A 10 -18.78 1.06 -11.16
CA THR A 10 -17.94 0.52 -10.09
C THR A 10 -16.50 0.83 -10.45
N LEU A 11 -16.00 1.96 -9.99
CA LEU A 11 -14.58 2.31 -10.07
C LEU A 11 -13.79 1.27 -9.28
N LEU A 12 -13.27 0.33 -10.05
CA LEU A 12 -12.48 -0.80 -9.63
C LEU A 12 -11.23 -0.29 -8.90
N PHE A 13 -11.12 -0.67 -7.65
CA PHE A 13 -9.94 -0.40 -6.84
C PHE A 13 -8.68 -0.89 -7.55
N ILE A 14 -7.77 0.05 -7.81
CA ILE A 14 -6.45 -0.27 -8.34
C ILE A 14 -5.58 -0.77 -7.20
N ALA A 15 -5.88 -1.96 -6.73
CA ALA A 15 -4.93 -2.80 -6.03
C ALA A 15 -4.52 -3.87 -7.04
N LEU A 16 -3.29 -3.81 -7.46
CA LEU A 16 -2.75 -4.62 -8.52
C LEU A 16 -2.13 -5.89 -7.96
N SER A 17 -2.79 -7.01 -8.05
CA SER A 17 -2.14 -8.31 -7.92
C SER A 17 -2.93 -9.41 -8.58
N LEU A 18 -2.24 -10.23 -9.31
CA LEU A 18 -2.74 -11.46 -9.93
C LEU A 18 -2.13 -12.67 -9.21
N THR A 19 -2.99 -13.58 -8.87
CA THR A 19 -2.72 -14.86 -8.21
C THR A 19 -1.84 -15.80 -9.01
N SER A 20 -0.92 -16.48 -8.36
CA SER A 20 -0.40 -17.76 -8.81
C SER A 20 -0.83 -18.88 -7.87
N ILE A 21 -1.54 -19.86 -8.42
CA ILE A 21 -1.92 -21.12 -7.80
C ILE A 21 -0.67 -21.99 -7.65
N GLY A 22 -0.40 -22.45 -6.44
CA GLY A 22 0.64 -23.43 -6.17
C GLY A 22 0.39 -24.18 -4.87
N CYS A 23 -0.28 -25.34 -4.97
CA CYS A 23 -0.43 -26.30 -3.87
C CYS A 23 0.91 -26.88 -3.50
N ASN A 24 1.30 -26.83 -2.22
CA ASN A 24 1.97 -27.97 -1.56
C ASN A 24 1.96 -27.79 -0.04
N ARG A 25 1.34 -28.75 0.65
CA ARG A 25 1.44 -28.94 2.11
C ARG A 25 2.66 -29.75 2.46
N PRO A 26 3.36 -29.46 3.54
CA PRO A 26 3.90 -30.48 4.41
C PRO A 26 3.44 -30.35 5.86
N LYS A 27 3.45 -31.51 6.55
CA LYS A 27 2.99 -31.80 7.90
C LYS A 27 3.86 -31.16 8.99
N PRO A 28 3.32 -31.02 10.23
CA PRO A 28 4.02 -30.42 11.36
C PRO A 28 4.91 -31.45 12.09
N ALA A 29 6.06 -31.00 12.55
CA ALA A 29 6.92 -31.70 13.50
C ALA A 29 7.00 -30.93 14.83
N LYS A 30 7.06 -31.72 15.91
CA LYS A 30 6.89 -31.34 17.31
C LYS A 30 8.07 -30.56 17.91
N SER A 31 7.70 -29.74 18.86
CA SER A 31 8.46 -28.91 19.77
C SER A 31 9.36 -29.63 20.78
N ALA A 32 10.41 -28.94 21.25
CA ALA A 32 10.82 -28.94 22.66
C ALA A 32 11.61 -27.64 22.97
N PRO A 33 11.59 -27.14 24.21
CA PRO A 33 12.00 -25.79 24.55
C PRO A 33 13.44 -25.71 25.05
N SER A 34 14.10 -24.57 24.81
CA SER A 34 15.34 -24.23 25.53
C SER A 34 15.37 -22.73 25.84
N SER A 35 15.37 -22.47 27.13
CA SER A 35 15.62 -21.22 27.84
C SER A 35 17.09 -20.83 27.69
N GLN A 36 17.38 -19.58 27.29
CA GLN A 36 18.58 -18.86 27.74
C GLN A 36 18.38 -17.32 27.61
N ALA A 37 18.74 -16.63 28.68
CA ALA A 37 18.62 -15.19 28.90
C ALA A 37 19.72 -14.37 28.22
N PRO A 38 19.63 -13.01 28.19
CA PRO A 38 20.19 -12.16 27.15
C PRO A 38 21.63 -11.78 27.39
N ALA A 39 22.44 -11.83 26.34
CA ALA A 39 23.76 -11.22 26.28
C ALA A 39 23.67 -9.80 25.71
N ALA A 40 24.32 -8.86 26.38
CA ALA A 40 24.41 -7.45 26.06
C ALA A 40 24.94 -7.22 24.64
N ASN A 41 24.17 -6.49 23.84
CA ASN A 41 24.51 -6.09 22.48
C ASN A 41 25.50 -4.91 22.54
N LYS A 42 26.73 -5.11 22.12
CA LYS A 42 27.69 -4.06 21.81
C LYS A 42 27.22 -3.36 20.54
N GLU A 43 26.97 -2.07 20.63
CA GLU A 43 26.79 -1.18 19.48
C GLU A 43 27.98 -1.31 18.52
N ALA A 44 27.69 -1.77 17.30
CA ALA A 44 28.62 -1.70 16.19
C ALA A 44 28.72 -0.22 15.72
N PRO A 45 29.91 0.26 15.33
CA PRO A 45 30.05 1.64 14.83
C PRO A 45 29.22 1.82 13.57
N ALA A 46 28.41 2.87 13.55
CA ALA A 46 27.67 3.28 12.35
C ALA A 46 28.68 3.58 11.23
N GLU A 47 28.77 2.73 10.23
CA GLU A 47 29.46 3.02 8.98
C GLU A 47 28.79 4.25 8.35
N GLN A 48 29.49 5.36 8.39
CA GLN A 48 29.15 6.56 7.63
C GLN A 48 29.24 6.20 6.14
N SER A 49 28.12 5.84 5.50
CA SER A 49 28.07 5.70 4.06
C SER A 49 28.44 7.03 3.42
N LYS A 50 29.62 7.09 2.80
CA LYS A 50 30.02 8.21 1.95
C LYS A 50 28.98 8.32 0.85
N SER A 51 28.18 9.37 0.88
CA SER A 51 27.25 9.76 -0.17
C SER A 51 28.07 9.97 -1.46
N VAL A 52 28.17 8.94 -2.27
CA VAL A 52 28.67 9.06 -3.63
C VAL A 52 27.59 9.79 -4.42
N ALA A 53 27.97 10.91 -5.08
CA ALA A 53 27.00 11.65 -5.90
C ALA A 53 26.38 10.69 -6.94
N ALA A 54 25.07 10.63 -6.96
CA ALA A 54 24.35 9.71 -7.86
C ALA A 54 24.71 10.00 -9.33
N PRO A 55 24.87 8.97 -10.17
CA PRO A 55 25.19 9.12 -11.59
C PRO A 55 24.23 10.09 -12.29
N GLN A 56 24.75 10.95 -13.16
CA GLN A 56 23.95 11.99 -13.82
C GLN A 56 22.90 11.39 -14.77
N ASP A 57 23.21 10.26 -15.40
CA ASP A 57 22.28 9.49 -16.24
C ASP A 57 21.13 8.90 -15.43
N LEU A 58 21.37 8.42 -14.19
CA LEU A 58 20.33 7.99 -13.27
C LEU A 58 19.37 9.13 -12.92
N GLN A 59 19.90 10.31 -12.58
CA GLN A 59 19.07 11.47 -12.27
C GLN A 59 18.16 11.87 -13.43
N LYS A 60 18.68 11.83 -14.68
CA LYS A 60 17.90 12.09 -15.90
C LYS A 60 16.82 11.03 -16.11
N ALA A 61 17.13 9.76 -15.91
CA ALA A 61 16.17 8.67 -16.04
C ALA A 61 15.02 8.80 -15.01
N ILE A 62 15.35 9.13 -13.77
CA ILE A 62 14.34 9.38 -12.72
C ILE A 62 13.44 10.56 -13.11
N ALA A 63 14.01 11.68 -13.55
CA ALA A 63 13.22 12.85 -13.95
C ALA A 63 12.27 12.55 -15.12
N ALA A 64 12.73 11.80 -16.12
CA ALA A 64 11.91 11.36 -17.25
C ALA A 64 10.77 10.42 -16.81
N LEU A 65 11.04 9.47 -15.90
CA LEU A 65 10.04 8.57 -15.36
C LEU A 65 8.99 9.33 -14.54
N VAL A 66 9.40 10.23 -13.67
CA VAL A 66 8.50 11.09 -12.88
C VAL A 66 7.56 11.86 -13.79
N GLN A 67 8.09 12.54 -14.80
CA GLN A 67 7.29 13.27 -15.77
C GLN A 67 6.30 12.37 -16.51
N ALA A 68 6.74 11.20 -16.96
CA ALA A 68 5.88 10.25 -17.68
C ALA A 68 4.74 9.72 -16.81
N VAL A 69 4.99 9.47 -15.52
CA VAL A 69 3.97 9.03 -14.56
C VAL A 69 2.98 10.16 -14.25
N GLU A 70 3.44 11.38 -13.99
CA GLU A 70 2.57 12.51 -13.68
C GLU A 70 1.67 12.91 -14.86
N THR A 71 2.17 12.75 -16.10
CA THR A 71 1.40 13.05 -17.32
C THR A 71 0.62 11.86 -17.85
N LEU A 72 0.72 10.69 -17.21
CA LEU A 72 0.15 9.42 -17.67
C LEU A 72 0.55 9.09 -19.14
N ASP A 73 1.80 9.43 -19.52
CA ASP A 73 2.40 9.00 -20.78
C ASP A 73 2.82 7.53 -20.63
N ILE A 74 1.85 6.62 -20.82
CA ILE A 74 2.00 5.20 -20.54
C ILE A 74 3.19 4.58 -21.28
N PRO A 75 3.42 4.83 -22.60
CA PRO A 75 4.59 4.30 -23.30
C PRO A 75 5.92 4.72 -22.66
N LYS A 76 6.05 6.01 -22.31
CA LYS A 76 7.29 6.51 -21.68
C LYS A 76 7.45 6.00 -20.24
N ALA A 77 6.36 5.93 -19.47
CA ALA A 77 6.40 5.36 -18.13
C ALA A 77 6.88 3.91 -18.17
N LEU A 78 6.33 3.09 -19.09
CA LEU A 78 6.71 1.68 -19.25
C LEU A 78 8.14 1.48 -19.76
N ALA A 79 8.72 2.43 -20.50
CA ALA A 79 10.12 2.38 -20.90
C ALA A 79 11.08 2.40 -19.69
N GLY A 80 10.64 2.96 -18.56
CA GLY A 80 11.38 2.94 -17.29
C GLY A 80 11.35 1.60 -16.54
N TYR A 81 10.63 0.58 -17.03
CA TYR A 81 10.53 -0.75 -16.41
C TYR A 81 11.25 -1.80 -17.26
N ALA A 82 11.97 -2.71 -16.61
CA ALA A 82 12.60 -3.86 -17.24
C ALA A 82 11.54 -4.82 -17.85
N GLU A 83 11.90 -5.61 -18.85
CA GLU A 83 10.96 -6.56 -19.46
C GLU A 83 10.56 -7.68 -18.48
N ASP A 84 11.48 -8.10 -17.62
CA ASP A 84 11.26 -9.09 -16.58
C ASP A 84 10.78 -8.50 -15.25
N TYR A 85 10.38 -7.23 -15.24
CA TYR A 85 9.90 -6.56 -14.03
C TYR A 85 8.88 -7.39 -13.26
N ARG A 86 9.07 -7.46 -11.94
CA ARG A 86 8.10 -8.02 -10.98
C ARG A 86 8.06 -7.16 -9.72
N SER A 87 6.87 -6.70 -9.34
CA SER A 87 6.69 -6.04 -8.05
C SER A 87 6.83 -7.03 -6.90
N GLY A 88 7.00 -6.52 -5.68
CA GLY A 88 6.97 -7.34 -4.46
C GLY A 88 5.67 -8.16 -4.29
N THR A 89 4.58 -7.76 -4.96
CA THR A 89 3.30 -8.49 -5.00
C THR A 89 3.16 -9.40 -6.23
N GLY A 90 4.18 -9.49 -7.08
CA GLY A 90 4.21 -10.36 -8.26
C GLY A 90 3.68 -9.73 -9.55
N ARG A 91 3.32 -8.43 -9.54
CA ARG A 91 2.84 -7.74 -10.75
C ARG A 91 3.93 -7.64 -11.81
N SER A 92 3.54 -7.91 -13.06
CA SER A 92 4.39 -7.76 -14.24
C SER A 92 4.34 -6.33 -14.82
N LYS A 93 5.21 -6.06 -15.78
CA LYS A 93 5.18 -4.82 -16.59
C LYS A 93 3.82 -4.58 -17.28
N ASP A 94 3.15 -5.64 -17.74
CA ASP A 94 1.80 -5.52 -18.30
C ASP A 94 0.78 -5.13 -17.23
N GLY A 95 0.90 -5.65 -16.02
CA GLY A 95 0.09 -5.22 -14.88
C GLY A 95 0.32 -3.74 -14.52
N VAL A 96 1.53 -3.19 -14.70
CA VAL A 96 1.78 -1.75 -14.56
C VAL A 96 1.04 -0.98 -15.67
N ARG A 97 1.08 -1.48 -16.92
CA ARG A 97 0.33 -0.88 -18.04
C ARG A 97 -1.16 -0.78 -17.75
N GLU A 98 -1.76 -1.89 -17.33
CA GLU A 98 -3.19 -1.93 -16.97
C GLU A 98 -3.54 -0.93 -15.87
N ALA A 99 -2.67 -0.80 -14.86
CA ALA A 99 -2.86 0.16 -13.78
C ALA A 99 -2.85 1.60 -14.27
N LEU A 100 -1.82 1.97 -15.04
CA LEU A 100 -1.71 3.32 -15.58
C LEU A 100 -2.88 3.65 -16.52
N THR A 101 -3.35 2.67 -17.31
CA THR A 101 -4.54 2.82 -18.17
C THR A 101 -5.78 3.13 -17.33
N LYS A 102 -6.02 2.37 -16.25
CA LYS A 102 -7.16 2.62 -15.35
C LYS A 102 -7.08 3.99 -14.66
N LEU A 103 -5.86 4.42 -14.27
CA LEU A 103 -5.67 5.77 -13.71
C LEU A 103 -6.00 6.86 -14.73
N GLN A 104 -5.63 6.66 -15.99
CA GLN A 104 -5.95 7.57 -17.09
C GLN A 104 -7.46 7.63 -17.38
N GLU A 105 -8.12 6.47 -17.48
CA GLU A 105 -9.57 6.36 -17.66
C GLU A 105 -10.37 6.97 -16.51
N GLY A 106 -9.87 6.80 -15.28
CA GLY A 106 -10.45 7.39 -14.06
C GLY A 106 -10.13 8.88 -13.86
N HIS A 107 -9.44 9.53 -14.81
CA HIS A 107 -9.02 10.93 -14.70
C HIS A 107 -8.30 11.24 -13.38
N VAL A 108 -7.48 10.29 -12.91
CA VAL A 108 -6.74 10.43 -11.66
C VAL A 108 -5.62 11.43 -11.83
N ASN A 109 -5.56 12.43 -10.97
CA ASN A 109 -4.42 13.33 -10.88
C ASN A 109 -3.32 12.66 -10.08
N ILE A 110 -2.12 12.55 -10.67
CA ILE A 110 -0.96 11.95 -10.04
C ILE A 110 0.11 13.01 -9.86
N LYS A 111 0.67 13.06 -8.66
CA LYS A 111 1.83 13.89 -8.34
C LYS A 111 2.88 13.08 -7.62
N VAL A 112 4.13 13.18 -8.06
CA VAL A 112 5.29 12.67 -7.34
C VAL A 112 5.77 13.76 -6.39
N GLU A 113 5.48 13.59 -5.09
CA GLU A 113 5.78 14.61 -4.08
C GLU A 113 7.26 14.60 -3.67
N LYS A 114 7.86 13.40 -3.66
CA LYS A 114 9.25 13.22 -3.26
C LYS A 114 9.91 12.07 -4.01
N THR A 115 11.16 12.26 -4.39
CA THR A 115 12.07 11.21 -4.83
C THR A 115 13.36 11.30 -4.03
N GLU A 116 13.90 10.16 -3.61
CA GLU A 116 15.12 10.08 -2.81
C GLU A 116 15.94 8.88 -3.27
N ILE A 117 17.16 9.09 -3.71
CA ILE A 117 18.10 8.03 -4.05
C ILE A 117 18.71 7.55 -2.73
N GLU A 118 18.32 6.34 -2.29
CA GLU A 118 18.84 5.75 -1.05
C GLU A 118 20.24 5.18 -1.26
N GLU A 119 20.49 4.54 -2.41
CA GLU A 119 21.76 3.93 -2.77
C GLU A 119 21.95 4.02 -4.30
N ALA A 120 23.18 4.19 -4.75
CA ALA A 120 23.53 4.14 -6.16
C ALA A 120 24.96 3.64 -6.37
N THR A 121 25.12 2.73 -7.34
CA THR A 121 26.41 2.29 -7.91
C THR A 121 26.43 2.65 -9.40
N ALA A 122 27.40 2.13 -10.15
CA ALA A 122 27.47 2.35 -11.60
C ALA A 122 26.32 1.69 -12.38
N ASP A 123 25.74 0.61 -11.83
CA ASP A 123 24.80 -0.27 -12.52
C ASP A 123 23.53 -0.62 -11.70
N LYS A 124 23.48 -0.30 -10.41
CA LYS A 124 22.33 -0.55 -9.52
C LYS A 124 21.98 0.67 -8.69
N ALA A 125 20.70 0.85 -8.41
CA ALA A 125 20.24 1.93 -7.54
C ALA A 125 18.98 1.52 -6.76
N LYS A 126 18.80 2.17 -5.61
CA LYS A 126 17.54 2.13 -4.83
C LYS A 126 16.96 3.53 -4.79
N LEU A 127 15.72 3.66 -5.19
CA LEU A 127 14.98 4.92 -5.25
C LEU A 127 13.73 4.80 -4.39
N LYS A 128 13.56 5.71 -3.45
CA LYS A 128 12.32 5.87 -2.70
C LYS A 128 11.50 6.99 -3.32
N THR A 129 10.22 6.71 -3.61
CA THR A 129 9.28 7.69 -4.15
C THR A 129 8.06 7.81 -3.26
N GLN A 130 7.53 9.03 -3.16
CA GLN A 130 6.23 9.28 -2.57
C GLN A 130 5.31 9.84 -3.64
N LEU A 131 4.21 9.14 -3.89
CA LEU A 131 3.19 9.48 -4.87
C LEU A 131 1.94 9.96 -4.15
N ARG A 132 1.30 10.98 -4.71
CA ARG A 132 -0.04 11.40 -4.30
C ARG A 132 -0.99 11.31 -5.48
N LEU A 133 -2.08 10.57 -5.30
CA LEU A 133 -3.16 10.43 -6.26
C LEU A 133 -4.39 11.14 -5.71
N ARG A 134 -5.14 11.81 -6.59
CA ARG A 134 -6.39 12.48 -6.24
C ARG A 134 -7.42 12.19 -7.33
N TYR A 135 -8.61 11.77 -6.93
CA TYR A 135 -9.72 11.51 -7.85
C TYR A 135 -11.07 11.67 -7.16
N LYS A 136 -12.14 11.78 -7.96
CA LYS A 136 -13.51 11.79 -7.48
C LYS A 136 -14.05 10.36 -7.42
N ASP A 137 -14.88 10.07 -6.44
CA ASP A 137 -15.54 8.79 -6.25
C ASP A 137 -16.92 9.02 -5.61
N THR A 138 -17.72 7.97 -5.55
CA THR A 138 -19.07 8.03 -4.98
C THR A 138 -19.20 7.00 -3.86
N PHE A 139 -19.69 7.42 -2.71
CA PHE A 139 -19.93 6.52 -1.59
C PHE A 139 -21.33 5.92 -1.71
N ARG A 140 -21.40 4.60 -2.00
CA ARG A 140 -22.66 3.82 -2.06
C ARG A 140 -23.76 4.48 -2.93
N ASP A 141 -23.41 5.17 -3.99
CA ASP A 141 -24.32 5.96 -4.83
C ASP A 141 -25.13 7.04 -4.09
N MET A 142 -24.74 7.36 -2.85
CA MET A 142 -25.42 8.37 -2.00
C MET A 142 -24.75 9.75 -2.04
N ALA A 143 -23.44 9.80 -2.12
CA ALA A 143 -22.72 11.07 -2.08
C ALA A 143 -21.42 11.01 -2.91
N GLU A 144 -21.21 12.08 -3.69
CA GLU A 144 -19.93 12.33 -4.32
C GLU A 144 -18.89 12.78 -3.30
N GLY A 145 -17.64 12.46 -3.58
CA GLY A 145 -16.54 12.84 -2.72
C GLY A 145 -15.19 12.85 -3.43
N GLU A 146 -14.17 13.19 -2.67
CA GLU A 146 -12.78 13.17 -3.12
C GLU A 146 -12.03 12.08 -2.39
N VAL A 147 -11.20 11.36 -3.14
CA VAL A 147 -10.27 10.38 -2.60
C VAL A 147 -8.85 10.83 -2.84
N ILE A 148 -8.05 10.79 -1.77
CA ILE A 148 -6.62 11.07 -1.78
C ILE A 148 -5.91 9.79 -1.37
N VAL A 149 -4.91 9.39 -2.16
CA VAL A 149 -4.03 8.27 -1.84
C VAL A 149 -2.60 8.79 -1.80
N THR A 150 -1.87 8.44 -0.77
CA THR A 150 -0.43 8.66 -0.67
C THR A 150 0.26 7.32 -0.58
N ASP A 151 1.06 6.98 -1.59
CA ASP A 151 1.85 5.76 -1.64
C ASP A 151 3.33 6.07 -1.50
N THR A 152 4.03 5.30 -0.68
CA THR A 152 5.48 5.32 -0.60
C THR A 152 6.01 3.99 -1.11
N LEU A 153 6.80 4.05 -2.17
CA LEU A 153 7.37 2.89 -2.85
C LEU A 153 8.89 2.95 -2.80
N ARG A 154 9.53 1.81 -2.73
CA ARG A 154 10.96 1.65 -2.98
C ARG A 154 11.13 0.90 -4.28
N HIS A 155 11.84 1.51 -5.23
CA HIS A 155 12.15 0.92 -6.52
C HIS A 155 13.62 0.48 -6.54
N PHE A 156 13.85 -0.71 -7.10
CA PHE A 156 15.17 -1.22 -7.35
C PHE A 156 15.43 -1.13 -8.84
N LEU A 157 16.48 -0.37 -9.19
CA LEU A 157 16.86 -0.10 -10.56
C LEU A 157 18.16 -0.82 -10.91
N ARG A 158 18.26 -1.23 -12.16
CA ARG A 158 19.50 -1.72 -12.76
C ARG A 158 19.71 -1.08 -14.13
N LYS A 159 20.96 -1.04 -14.56
CA LYS A 159 21.34 -0.52 -15.88
C LYS A 159 21.31 -1.65 -16.90
N GLU A 160 20.50 -1.52 -17.95
CA GLU A 160 20.37 -2.44 -19.07
C GLU A 160 20.58 -1.67 -20.36
N ASP A 161 21.52 -2.08 -21.20
CA ASP A 161 21.83 -1.40 -22.47
C ASP A 161 22.00 0.12 -22.30
N GLU A 162 22.80 0.52 -21.30
CA GLU A 162 23.04 1.92 -20.90
C GLU A 162 21.79 2.68 -20.41
N GLN A 163 20.66 2.01 -20.15
CA GLN A 163 19.43 2.60 -19.66
C GLN A 163 19.08 2.10 -18.25
N TRP A 164 18.72 3.02 -17.37
CA TRP A 164 18.22 2.67 -16.05
C TRP A 164 16.79 2.19 -16.12
N ARG A 165 16.52 1.00 -15.54
CA ARG A 165 15.18 0.39 -15.50
C ARG A 165 14.84 -0.16 -14.13
N ILE A 166 13.60 0.01 -13.72
CA ILE A 166 13.06 -0.62 -12.51
C ILE A 166 12.84 -2.09 -12.81
N TYR A 167 13.48 -2.99 -12.06
CA TYR A 167 13.29 -4.44 -12.21
C TYR A 167 12.42 -5.02 -11.11
N THR A 168 12.31 -4.34 -9.95
CA THR A 168 11.36 -4.69 -8.89
C THR A 168 11.04 -3.46 -8.04
N ASP A 169 9.95 -3.53 -7.29
CA ASP A 169 9.61 -2.55 -6.28
C ASP A 169 8.95 -3.21 -5.05
N GLU A 170 8.93 -2.48 -3.96
CA GLU A 170 8.20 -2.82 -2.75
C GLU A 170 7.40 -1.63 -2.24
N ARG A 171 6.22 -1.90 -1.68
CA ARG A 171 5.42 -0.89 -1.01
C ARG A 171 5.90 -0.74 0.43
N LEU A 172 6.21 0.49 0.81
CA LEU A 172 6.65 0.83 2.16
C LEU A 172 5.50 1.35 3.02
N ALA A 173 4.62 2.14 2.42
CA ALA A 173 3.45 2.69 3.10
C ALA A 173 2.36 3.06 2.09
N THR A 174 1.10 2.95 2.52
CA THR A 174 -0.05 3.52 1.83
C THR A 174 -0.97 4.16 2.87
N TYR A 175 -1.40 5.37 2.57
CA TYR A 175 -2.49 6.04 3.24
C TYR A 175 -3.52 6.44 2.20
N ARG A 176 -4.78 6.06 2.42
CA ARG A 176 -5.90 6.46 1.57
C ARG A 176 -6.97 7.10 2.43
N GLU A 177 -7.50 8.22 1.98
CA GLU A 177 -8.62 8.92 2.60
C GLU A 177 -9.65 9.28 1.54
N GLY A 178 -10.90 8.88 1.76
CA GLY A 178 -12.05 9.30 0.96
C GLY A 178 -13.02 10.07 1.83
N ARG A 179 -13.45 11.25 1.39
CA ARG A 179 -14.42 12.11 2.06
C ARG A 179 -15.63 12.32 1.17
N PHE A 180 -16.81 12.03 1.68
CA PHE A 180 -18.06 11.97 0.93
C PHE A 180 -19.16 12.73 1.68
N GLY A 181 -19.95 13.50 0.96
CA GLY A 181 -21.02 14.33 1.53
C GLY A 181 -20.50 15.58 2.21
N GLU A 182 -21.43 16.39 2.75
CA GLU A 182 -21.13 17.71 3.29
C GLU A 182 -20.45 17.67 4.66
N GLN A 183 -20.76 16.67 5.48
CA GLN A 183 -20.29 16.54 6.87
C GLN A 183 -19.43 15.29 7.07
N SER A 184 -18.44 15.12 6.20
CA SER A 184 -17.47 14.00 6.35
C SER A 184 -16.57 14.24 7.57
N PRO A 185 -16.51 13.31 8.54
CA PRO A 185 -15.78 13.51 9.79
C PRO A 185 -14.26 13.39 9.57
N ASN A 186 -13.50 14.05 10.44
CA ASN A 186 -12.06 13.81 10.53
C ASN A 186 -11.82 12.52 11.31
N ILE A 187 -11.04 11.61 10.73
CA ILE A 187 -10.67 10.34 11.34
C ILE A 187 -9.15 10.29 11.55
N GLN A 188 -8.74 9.93 12.75
CA GLN A 188 -7.39 9.49 13.02
C GLN A 188 -7.41 7.97 13.23
N LEU A 189 -6.67 7.25 12.40
CA LEU A 189 -6.51 5.81 12.49
C LEU A 189 -5.09 5.49 12.96
N ASP A 190 -4.97 4.81 14.10
CA ASP A 190 -3.72 4.27 14.61
C ASP A 190 -3.68 2.76 14.39
N VAL A 191 -2.61 2.29 13.78
CA VAL A 191 -2.35 0.88 13.45
C VAL A 191 -0.90 0.56 13.78
N PRO A 192 -0.54 -0.69 14.07
CA PRO A 192 0.85 -1.06 14.30
C PRO A 192 1.72 -0.74 13.07
N ALA A 193 2.97 -0.35 13.31
CA ALA A 193 3.94 -0.05 12.24
C ALA A 193 4.28 -1.28 11.38
N ARG A 194 3.99 -2.48 11.89
CA ARG A 194 4.14 -3.78 11.25
C ARG A 194 3.18 -4.77 11.88
N LEU A 195 2.74 -5.79 11.12
CA LEU A 195 1.96 -6.89 11.70
C LEU A 195 2.73 -7.56 12.83
N PRO A 196 2.10 -7.77 14.00
CA PRO A 196 2.72 -8.49 15.10
C PRO A 196 2.76 -10.00 14.81
N GLU A 197 3.48 -10.75 15.66
CA GLU A 197 3.51 -12.22 15.57
C GLU A 197 2.22 -12.86 16.07
N GLU A 198 1.51 -12.16 16.95
CA GLU A 198 0.22 -12.56 17.52
C GLU A 198 -0.85 -12.66 16.42
N ASP A 199 -1.88 -13.49 16.67
CA ASP A 199 -2.97 -13.71 15.71
C ASP A 199 -3.92 -12.51 15.64
N GLU A 200 -3.90 -11.63 16.64
CA GLU A 200 -4.72 -10.42 16.71
C GLU A 200 -3.87 -9.21 17.08
N TYR A 201 -4.29 -8.04 16.61
CA TYR A 201 -3.65 -6.77 16.94
C TYR A 201 -4.66 -5.64 17.15
N PRO A 202 -4.39 -4.72 18.09
CA PRO A 202 -5.25 -3.60 18.35
C PRO A 202 -5.08 -2.51 17.30
N ILE A 203 -6.20 -1.85 17.01
CA ILE A 203 -6.24 -0.58 16.28
C ILE A 203 -7.03 0.43 17.10
N THR A 204 -6.73 1.71 16.90
CA THR A 204 -7.49 2.79 17.52
C THR A 204 -8.01 3.75 16.45
N VAL A 205 -9.29 4.05 16.53
CA VAL A 205 -9.98 5.01 15.67
C VAL A 205 -10.42 6.18 16.54
N SER A 206 -9.99 7.38 16.20
CA SER A 206 -10.46 8.60 16.87
C SER A 206 -11.19 9.48 15.87
N VAL A 207 -12.39 9.93 16.25
CA VAL A 207 -13.27 10.76 15.43
C VAL A 207 -13.66 11.98 16.25
N GLN A 208 -13.64 13.14 15.65
CA GLN A 208 -14.19 14.34 16.28
C GLN A 208 -15.71 14.19 16.35
N HIS A 209 -16.24 13.97 17.54
CA HIS A 209 -17.64 13.68 17.79
C HIS A 209 -18.43 14.98 17.98
N GLU A 210 -19.61 15.07 17.35
CA GLU A 210 -20.60 16.12 17.53
C GLU A 210 -21.84 15.53 18.20
N ALA A 211 -22.38 16.19 19.22
CA ALA A 211 -23.42 15.62 20.08
C ALA A 211 -24.78 15.43 19.39
N ASP A 212 -25.00 16.11 18.25
CA ASP A 212 -26.24 16.06 17.46
C ASP A 212 -26.18 15.10 16.28
N LYS A 213 -25.15 14.24 16.23
CA LYS A 213 -24.92 13.27 15.13
C LYS A 213 -24.81 11.85 15.66
N ASN A 214 -25.22 10.90 14.83
CA ASN A 214 -25.02 9.49 15.02
C ASN A 214 -23.84 9.01 14.16
N TYR A 215 -22.97 8.19 14.74
CA TYR A 215 -21.75 7.71 14.05
C TYR A 215 -21.76 6.18 14.00
N GLN A 216 -21.73 5.63 12.79
CA GLN A 216 -21.51 4.21 12.56
C GLN A 216 -20.09 3.98 12.07
N VAL A 217 -19.36 3.08 12.73
CA VAL A 217 -17.99 2.75 12.40
C VAL A 217 -17.92 1.34 11.83
N MET A 218 -17.33 1.22 10.66
CA MET A 218 -17.09 -0.04 9.98
C MET A 218 -15.59 -0.29 9.94
N VAL A 219 -15.15 -1.42 10.46
CA VAL A 219 -13.75 -1.79 10.61
C VAL A 219 -13.46 -3.07 9.84
N GLY A 220 -12.37 -3.13 9.13
CA GLY A 220 -11.91 -4.35 8.49
C GLY A 220 -10.44 -4.27 8.08
N ASN A 221 -9.84 -5.44 7.88
CA ASN A 221 -8.52 -5.59 7.29
C ASN A 221 -8.58 -6.54 6.10
N TYR A 222 -7.72 -6.30 5.13
CA TYR A 222 -7.70 -7.01 3.86
C TYR A 222 -6.27 -7.34 3.49
N PRO A 223 -6.02 -8.46 2.78
CA PRO A 223 -4.73 -8.68 2.14
C PRO A 223 -4.34 -7.45 1.29
N GLU A 224 -3.06 -7.18 1.15
CA GLU A 224 -2.54 -6.06 0.34
C GLU A 224 -3.15 -6.00 -1.06
N ASP A 225 -3.62 -7.14 -1.54
CA ASP A 225 -4.24 -7.34 -2.83
C ASP A 225 -5.68 -7.86 -2.74
N PRO A 226 -6.62 -7.03 -2.40
CA PRO A 226 -8.00 -7.43 -2.47
C PRO A 226 -8.52 -7.24 -3.90
N GLN A 227 -8.66 -8.30 -4.68
CA GLN A 227 -9.49 -8.28 -5.90
C GLN A 227 -10.96 -7.98 -5.56
N PHE A 228 -11.37 -8.28 -4.34
CA PHE A 228 -12.66 -7.93 -3.78
C PHE A 228 -12.46 -7.47 -2.35
N LEU A 229 -12.98 -6.29 -2.05
CA LEU A 229 -13.11 -5.86 -0.66
C LEU A 229 -14.33 -6.62 -0.09
N PRO A 230 -14.14 -7.57 0.82
CA PRO A 230 -15.26 -8.11 1.56
C PRO A 230 -16.00 -6.96 2.26
N PRO A 231 -17.29 -7.08 2.53
CA PRO A 231 -17.98 -6.11 3.38
C PRO A 231 -17.22 -6.03 4.71
N PRO A 232 -17.21 -4.87 5.35
CA PRO A 232 -16.53 -4.70 6.63
C PRO A 232 -17.09 -5.69 7.64
N ASP A 233 -16.21 -6.34 8.37
CA ASP A 233 -16.56 -7.44 9.26
C ASP A 233 -17.33 -6.99 10.49
N VAL A 234 -17.19 -5.73 10.89
CA VAL A 234 -17.79 -5.20 12.12
C VAL A 234 -18.39 -3.82 11.87
N VAL A 235 -19.69 -3.69 12.12
CA VAL A 235 -20.37 -2.41 12.25
C VAL A 235 -20.64 -2.17 13.72
N THR A 236 -20.17 -1.06 14.25
CA THR A 236 -20.39 -0.67 15.65
C THR A 236 -20.70 0.82 15.74
N GLU A 237 -21.40 1.21 16.78
CA GLU A 237 -21.57 2.63 17.11
C GLU A 237 -20.27 3.21 17.68
N LEU A 238 -20.00 4.44 17.35
CA LEU A 238 -18.86 5.16 17.94
C LEU A 238 -19.20 5.50 19.39
N PRO A 239 -18.33 5.17 20.37
CA PRO A 239 -18.52 5.62 21.74
C PRO A 239 -18.61 7.15 21.86
N GLU A 240 -19.35 7.66 22.85
CA GLU A 240 -19.46 9.13 23.11
C GLU A 240 -18.10 9.82 23.29
N THR A 241 -17.07 9.08 23.70
CA THR A 241 -15.70 9.58 23.81
C THR A 241 -15.08 9.91 22.46
N GLY A 242 -15.71 9.53 21.34
CA GLY A 242 -15.17 9.67 19.99
C GLY A 242 -14.01 8.72 19.69
N THR A 243 -13.72 7.75 20.58
CA THR A 243 -12.60 6.82 20.39
C THR A 243 -13.08 5.37 20.50
N LEU A 244 -12.75 4.58 19.48
CA LEU A 244 -13.01 3.14 19.41
C LEU A 244 -11.68 2.38 19.34
N THR A 245 -11.50 1.38 20.20
CA THR A 245 -10.42 0.39 20.07
C THR A 245 -11.02 -0.93 19.61
N ALA A 246 -10.47 -1.53 18.59
CA ALA A 246 -10.89 -2.84 18.07
C ALA A 246 -9.68 -3.74 17.88
N ASN A 247 -9.87 -5.05 18.04
CA ASN A 247 -8.86 -6.05 17.68
C ASN A 247 -9.19 -6.63 16.31
N LEU A 248 -8.19 -6.69 15.46
CA LEU A 248 -8.27 -7.30 14.13
C LEU A 248 -7.50 -8.61 14.11
N SER A 249 -8.10 -9.63 13.50
CA SER A 249 -7.40 -10.89 13.26
C SER A 249 -6.39 -10.71 12.15
N ARG A 250 -5.15 -11.07 12.41
CA ARG A 250 -4.07 -11.04 11.44
C ARG A 250 -4.30 -12.04 10.30
N ASN A 251 -3.95 -11.66 9.08
CA ASN A 251 -3.91 -12.59 7.96
C ASN A 251 -2.98 -13.79 8.29
N PRO A 252 -3.48 -15.04 8.27
CA PRO A 252 -2.68 -16.22 8.60
C PRO A 252 -1.43 -16.41 7.74
N SER A 253 -1.41 -15.83 6.55
CA SER A 253 -0.23 -15.89 5.67
C SER A 253 0.93 -15.01 6.14
N GLY A 254 0.73 -14.12 7.13
CA GLY A 254 1.71 -13.13 7.58
C GLY A 254 2.08 -12.07 6.53
N ARG A 255 1.36 -12.03 5.40
CA ARG A 255 1.55 -11.00 4.37
C ARG A 255 0.99 -9.67 4.82
N SER A 256 1.48 -8.60 4.21
CA SER A 256 1.01 -7.24 4.42
C SER A 256 -0.51 -7.11 4.25
N GLU A 257 -1.10 -6.20 5.01
CA GLU A 257 -2.54 -5.93 5.02
C GLU A 257 -2.84 -4.46 4.83
N MET A 258 -4.05 -4.19 4.36
CA MET A 258 -4.68 -2.87 4.39
C MET A 258 -5.73 -2.87 5.51
N VAL A 259 -5.54 -2.05 6.53
CA VAL A 259 -6.60 -1.77 7.53
C VAL A 259 -7.46 -0.65 7.00
N ARG A 260 -8.77 -0.85 7.01
CA ARG A 260 -9.75 0.11 6.51
C ARG A 260 -10.78 0.41 7.58
N ILE A 261 -11.04 1.70 7.76
CA ILE A 261 -12.12 2.21 8.60
C ILE A 261 -13.02 3.07 7.72
N THR A 262 -14.33 2.90 7.89
CA THR A 262 -15.33 3.81 7.34
C THR A 262 -16.18 4.32 8.49
N VAL A 263 -16.29 5.62 8.60
CA VAL A 263 -17.21 6.27 9.55
C VAL A 263 -18.30 6.93 8.74
N ILE A 264 -19.53 6.53 9.01
CA ILE A 264 -20.75 7.11 8.42
C ILE A 264 -21.36 8.02 9.48
N VAL A 265 -21.79 9.19 9.04
CA VAL A 265 -22.46 10.19 9.89
C VAL A 265 -23.90 10.33 9.43
N GLU A 266 -24.81 10.24 10.37
CA GLU A 266 -26.25 10.46 10.19
C GLU A 266 -26.71 11.60 11.10
N ASP A 267 -27.74 12.33 10.69
CA ASP A 267 -28.41 13.31 11.53
C ASP A 267 -29.30 12.61 12.59
N GLN A 268 -29.98 13.40 13.42
CA GLN A 268 -30.89 12.87 14.45
C GLN A 268 -32.10 12.14 13.86
N GLU A 269 -32.44 12.39 12.61
CA GLU A 269 -33.54 11.76 11.90
C GLU A 269 -33.08 10.45 11.18
N GLY A 270 -31.77 10.13 11.22
CA GLY A 270 -31.18 8.97 10.58
C GLY A 270 -30.87 9.17 9.09
N ASN A 271 -30.84 10.39 8.59
CA ASN A 271 -30.46 10.69 7.23
C ASN A 271 -28.92 10.73 7.12
N PHE A 272 -28.39 10.18 6.04
CA PHE A 272 -26.99 10.28 5.71
C PHE A 272 -26.57 11.73 5.48
N VAL A 273 -25.52 12.18 6.17
CA VAL A 273 -24.97 13.54 6.01
C VAL A 273 -23.51 13.52 5.53
N GLY A 274 -22.80 12.44 5.75
CA GLY A 274 -21.45 12.29 5.26
C GLY A 274 -20.79 10.98 5.64
N ALA A 275 -19.65 10.70 5.01
CA ALA A 275 -18.80 9.55 5.38
C ALA A 275 -17.33 9.88 5.14
N THR A 276 -16.47 9.29 5.93
CA THR A 276 -15.03 9.26 5.68
C THR A 276 -14.54 7.81 5.71
N THR A 277 -13.76 7.44 4.71
CA THR A 277 -13.05 6.16 4.67
C THR A 277 -11.56 6.42 4.77
N VAL A 278 -10.89 5.78 5.72
CA VAL A 278 -9.42 5.79 5.87
C VAL A 278 -8.89 4.38 5.72
N SER A 279 -7.82 4.21 4.94
CA SER A 279 -7.11 2.94 4.87
C SER A 279 -5.61 3.17 5.08
N LYS A 280 -4.98 2.28 5.84
CA LYS A 280 -3.54 2.26 6.07
C LYS A 280 -2.95 0.90 5.76
N PHE A 281 -1.78 0.91 5.14
CA PHE A 281 -0.97 -0.27 4.90
C PHE A 281 -0.21 -0.67 6.17
N VAL A 282 -0.29 -1.95 6.52
CA VAL A 282 0.47 -2.55 7.61
C VAL A 282 1.39 -3.61 7.00
N PRO A 283 2.71 -3.37 6.97
CA PRO A 283 3.68 -4.31 6.43
C PRO A 283 3.61 -5.65 7.16
N GLY A 284 3.70 -6.74 6.40
CA GLY A 284 3.76 -8.10 6.92
C GLY A 284 5.03 -8.40 7.70
N LEU A 285 5.08 -9.58 8.30
CA LEU A 285 6.29 -10.13 8.86
C LEU A 285 7.29 -10.33 7.73
N ARG A 286 8.51 -9.84 7.87
CA ARG A 286 9.59 -10.18 6.91
C ARG A 286 9.75 -11.70 6.93
N GLN A 287 9.40 -12.37 5.85
CA GLN A 287 9.87 -13.73 5.64
C GLN A 287 11.39 -13.61 5.48
N GLY A 288 12.11 -13.99 6.53
CA GLY A 288 13.56 -14.10 6.48
C GLY A 288 13.96 -15.15 5.44
N LYS A 289 14.21 -14.69 4.23
CA LYS A 289 15.09 -15.28 3.26
C LYS A 289 15.85 -14.14 2.61
N GLU A 290 16.85 -13.65 3.32
CA GLU A 290 18.07 -13.32 2.61
C GLU A 290 18.49 -14.64 1.95
N THR A 291 18.28 -14.76 0.66
CA THR A 291 19.09 -15.65 -0.16
C THR A 291 20.49 -15.05 -0.04
N GLU A 292 21.28 -15.56 0.91
CA GLU A 292 22.73 -15.52 0.77
C GLU A 292 23.00 -16.07 -0.63
N ASP A 293 23.43 -15.17 -1.53
CA ASP A 293 24.18 -15.56 -2.72
C ASP A 293 25.39 -16.31 -2.18
N SER A 294 25.26 -17.62 -2.06
CA SER A 294 26.39 -18.52 -1.93
C SER A 294 27.10 -18.50 -3.27
N ASP A 295 28.02 -17.56 -3.44
CA ASP A 295 29.14 -17.72 -4.36
C ASP A 295 29.93 -18.95 -3.88
N GLU A 296 29.44 -20.13 -4.19
CA GLU A 296 30.24 -21.32 -4.18
C GLU A 296 31.23 -21.24 -5.34
N ASP A 297 32.41 -20.73 -4.99
CA ASP A 297 33.63 -20.79 -5.76
C ASP A 297 33.99 -22.27 -5.99
N GLU A 298 33.49 -22.83 -7.10
CA GLU A 298 33.84 -24.19 -7.53
C GLU A 298 35.27 -24.14 -8.09
N THR A 299 36.24 -24.23 -7.17
CA THR A 299 37.63 -24.52 -7.54
C THR A 299 37.72 -25.97 -8.02
N VAL A 300 37.65 -26.15 -9.34
CA VAL A 300 37.97 -27.42 -10.00
C VAL A 300 39.50 -27.55 -10.09
N ILE A 301 40.03 -28.57 -9.42
CA ILE A 301 41.41 -29.06 -9.58
C ILE A 301 41.52 -29.94 -10.83
#